data_970d0883a24c3f90208015cdabdfc75e
#
_entry.id   970d0883a24c3f90208015cdabdfc75e
#
_cell.length_a   1.000
_cell.length_b   1.000
_cell.length_c   1.000
_cell.angle_alpha   90.00
_cell.angle_beta   90.00
_cell.angle_gamma   90.00
#
_symmetry.space_group_name_H-M   'P 1'
#
loop_
_entity.id
_entity.type
_entity.pdbx_description
1 polymer ?
#
loop_
_entity_poly.entity_id
_entity_poly.type
_entity_poly.pdbx_seq_one_letter_code
_entity_poly.pdbx_strand_id
1 'polypeptide(L)'
;MAEAKRDYYEILGVSRDADDATLKKAYRALAKKYHPDMNPGDAEAEKKFKEASEAYAVLSDADKRRQYDQFGHAAFEGGAGGAGGYGGFDFNGADFGDIFGDIFGDLFGGGRRGGRANNGPMKGANIRKGVRITFEEAIFGCEKELDIVLKDPCTKCNGTGAQPGTSPETCSKCGGKGQVVYTSQSFFGTVQNVQTCPDCHGTGKIIREKCPDCGGTGYTSSRKKIKVTIPAGIDNGQSVRIREKGEPGVNGGPRGDLLVEVTVSRHPIFQRQDVHIFSTAPISFAQAALGGDVRIKTVDGDVIYTVKPGTKTDTKVRLKGKGVPSLKNPQVRGDHYVTLVIQTPEKLSPEAKEVLRHFDQLTGNTLNQEEPASESKGKAKKKGFMDKLKETFEE
;
A
#
# COMPACT_ATOMS: atom_id res chain seq x y z
N MET A 1 -26.44 35.95 21.00
CA MET A 1 -26.48 36.69 19.71
C MET A 1 -25.86 35.72 18.68
N ALA A 2 -26.63 35.31 17.65
CA ALA A 2 -26.09 34.46 16.60
C ALA A 2 -25.05 35.27 15.84
N GLU A 3 -23.79 34.76 15.76
CA GLU A 3 -22.75 35.33 14.89
C GLU A 3 -23.26 35.31 13.44
N ALA A 4 -23.33 36.48 12.80
CA ALA A 4 -23.66 36.56 11.39
C ALA A 4 -22.63 35.77 10.57
N LYS A 5 -23.07 34.78 9.79
CA LYS A 5 -22.20 34.00 8.90
C LYS A 5 -21.51 34.94 7.90
N ARG A 6 -20.18 34.74 7.72
CA ARG A 6 -19.41 35.54 6.75
C ARG A 6 -19.74 35.12 5.32
N ASP A 7 -19.65 36.10 4.38
CA ASP A 7 -19.85 35.82 2.95
C ASP A 7 -18.90 34.72 2.44
N TYR A 8 -19.41 33.78 1.64
CA TYR A 8 -18.65 32.68 1.10
C TYR A 8 -17.51 33.13 0.18
N TYR A 9 -17.67 34.24 -0.55
CA TYR A 9 -16.57 34.80 -1.34
C TYR A 9 -15.49 35.41 -0.47
N GLU A 10 -15.84 36.02 0.66
CA GLU A 10 -14.88 36.52 1.65
C GLU A 10 -14.14 35.37 2.36
N ILE A 11 -14.83 34.29 2.67
CA ILE A 11 -14.21 33.09 3.29
C ILE A 11 -13.15 32.51 2.37
N LEU A 12 -13.42 32.41 1.07
CA LEU A 12 -12.45 31.91 0.08
C LEU A 12 -11.43 32.99 -0.32
N GLY A 13 -11.65 34.27 0.01
CA GLY A 13 -10.75 35.39 -0.35
C GLY A 13 -10.73 35.68 -1.85
N VAL A 14 -11.89 35.56 -2.52
CA VAL A 14 -12.06 35.80 -3.94
C VAL A 14 -13.15 36.83 -4.23
N SER A 15 -13.15 37.43 -5.40
CA SER A 15 -14.19 38.34 -5.84
C SER A 15 -15.47 37.56 -6.28
N ARG A 16 -16.63 38.24 -6.28
CA ARG A 16 -17.90 37.59 -6.65
C ARG A 16 -18.00 37.19 -8.11
N ASP A 17 -17.18 37.73 -8.97
CA ASP A 17 -17.05 37.42 -10.40
C ASP A 17 -15.95 36.34 -10.70
N ALA A 18 -15.35 35.77 -9.64
CA ALA A 18 -14.34 34.75 -9.80
C ALA A 18 -14.83 33.53 -10.59
N ASP A 19 -14.00 33.03 -11.50
CA ASP A 19 -14.27 31.82 -12.27
C ASP A 19 -14.04 30.55 -11.43
N ASP A 20 -14.52 29.42 -11.90
CA ASP A 20 -14.43 28.12 -11.21
C ASP A 20 -12.98 27.71 -10.94
N ALA A 21 -12.05 28.07 -11.84
CA ALA A 21 -10.65 27.78 -11.68
C ALA A 21 -10.02 28.56 -10.51
N THR A 22 -10.41 29.82 -10.35
CA THR A 22 -9.98 30.68 -9.24
C THR A 22 -10.59 30.23 -7.91
N LEU A 23 -11.88 29.89 -7.87
CA LEU A 23 -12.55 29.29 -6.71
C LEU A 23 -11.85 28.03 -6.23
N LYS A 24 -11.55 27.12 -7.16
CA LYS A 24 -10.86 25.86 -6.88
C LYS A 24 -9.43 26.07 -6.37
N LYS A 25 -8.70 27.05 -6.93
CA LYS A 25 -7.34 27.41 -6.50
C LYS A 25 -7.34 27.97 -5.08
N ALA A 26 -8.27 28.88 -4.78
CA ALA A 26 -8.41 29.50 -3.47
C ALA A 26 -8.77 28.46 -2.40
N TYR A 27 -9.75 27.61 -2.67
CA TYR A 27 -10.11 26.51 -1.77
C TYR A 27 -8.93 25.56 -1.48
N ARG A 28 -8.20 25.13 -2.52
CA ARG A 28 -7.04 24.25 -2.32
C ARG A 28 -5.95 24.87 -1.45
N ALA A 29 -5.74 26.18 -1.56
CA ALA A 29 -4.77 26.89 -0.73
C ALA A 29 -5.21 26.89 0.74
N LEU A 30 -6.48 27.19 1.02
CA LEU A 30 -7.06 27.20 2.36
C LEU A 30 -7.12 25.80 2.96
N ALA A 31 -7.56 24.81 2.19
CA ALA A 31 -7.64 23.42 2.60
C ALA A 31 -6.26 22.86 2.98
N LYS A 32 -5.20 23.18 2.22
CA LYS A 32 -3.84 22.79 2.57
C LYS A 32 -3.34 23.49 3.83
N LYS A 33 -3.67 24.78 4.00
CA LYS A 33 -3.22 25.59 5.15
C LYS A 33 -3.86 25.16 6.46
N TYR A 34 -5.15 24.81 6.44
CA TYR A 34 -5.95 24.48 7.61
C TYR A 34 -6.31 23.00 7.72
N HIS A 35 -5.58 22.12 7.01
CA HIS A 35 -5.81 20.68 7.05
C HIS A 35 -5.62 20.14 8.46
N PRO A 36 -6.53 19.25 8.96
CA PRO A 36 -6.40 18.65 10.29
C PRO A 36 -5.07 17.94 10.53
N ASP A 37 -4.52 17.25 9.52
CA ASP A 37 -3.23 16.56 9.63
C ASP A 37 -2.04 17.50 9.80
N MET A 38 -2.17 18.74 9.28
CA MET A 38 -1.13 19.76 9.40
C MET A 38 -1.28 20.64 10.64
N ASN A 39 -2.47 20.66 11.25
CA ASN A 39 -2.82 21.46 12.43
C ASN A 39 -3.56 20.59 13.47
N PRO A 40 -2.95 19.52 13.99
CA PRO A 40 -3.62 18.61 14.92
C PRO A 40 -3.98 19.33 16.22
N GLY A 41 -5.29 19.32 16.57
CA GLY A 41 -5.80 19.91 17.79
C GLY A 41 -6.04 21.44 17.79
N ASP A 42 -5.86 22.11 16.63
CA ASP A 42 -6.17 23.54 16.48
C ASP A 42 -7.65 23.72 16.07
N ALA A 43 -8.49 24.08 17.06
CA ALA A 43 -9.92 24.30 16.85
C ALA A 43 -10.23 25.49 15.91
N GLU A 44 -9.35 26.50 15.85
CA GLU A 44 -9.53 27.61 14.91
C GLU A 44 -9.22 27.19 13.47
N ALA A 45 -8.19 26.38 13.27
CA ALA A 45 -7.87 25.83 11.95
C ALA A 45 -8.99 24.92 11.46
N GLU A 46 -9.54 24.09 12.34
CA GLU A 46 -10.69 23.24 12.03
C GLU A 46 -11.94 24.04 11.65
N LYS A 47 -12.24 25.11 12.37
CA LYS A 47 -13.37 26.03 12.05
C LYS A 47 -13.17 26.67 10.68
N LYS A 48 -11.99 27.20 10.37
CA LYS A 48 -11.65 27.81 9.09
C LYS A 48 -11.68 26.80 7.93
N PHE A 49 -11.28 25.55 8.18
CA PHE A 49 -11.37 24.48 7.20
C PHE A 49 -12.82 24.14 6.86
N LYS A 50 -13.70 24.04 7.90
CA LYS A 50 -15.13 23.79 7.73
C LYS A 50 -15.80 24.91 6.93
N GLU A 51 -15.57 26.16 7.30
CA GLU A 51 -16.10 27.35 6.61
C GLU A 51 -15.65 27.40 5.14
N ALA A 52 -14.37 27.13 4.85
CA ALA A 52 -13.85 27.11 3.48
C ALA A 52 -14.45 25.97 2.65
N SER A 53 -14.69 24.82 3.26
CA SER A 53 -15.30 23.66 2.60
C SER A 53 -16.78 23.89 2.28
N GLU A 54 -17.53 24.50 3.20
CA GLU A 54 -18.93 24.91 3.00
C GLU A 54 -19.04 25.95 1.87
N ALA A 55 -18.22 26.99 1.91
CA ALA A 55 -18.18 28.02 0.89
C ALA A 55 -17.89 27.44 -0.51
N TYR A 56 -16.92 26.55 -0.62
CA TYR A 56 -16.58 25.93 -1.89
C TYR A 56 -17.69 24.98 -2.38
N ALA A 57 -18.34 24.22 -1.51
CA ALA A 57 -19.45 23.34 -1.87
C ALA A 57 -20.66 24.09 -2.47
N VAL A 58 -20.88 25.32 -2.06
CA VAL A 58 -21.95 26.18 -2.62
C VAL A 58 -21.49 26.88 -3.90
N LEU A 59 -20.30 27.48 -3.89
CA LEU A 59 -19.83 28.32 -5.00
C LEU A 59 -19.29 27.53 -6.21
N SER A 60 -18.93 26.25 -6.05
CA SER A 60 -18.46 25.40 -7.14
C SER A 60 -19.60 24.83 -8.01
N ASP A 61 -20.82 24.88 -7.57
CA ASP A 61 -21.99 24.43 -8.31
C ASP A 61 -22.73 25.65 -8.87
N ALA A 62 -22.90 25.71 -10.19
CA ALA A 62 -23.47 26.85 -10.86
C ALA A 62 -24.92 27.17 -10.42
N ASP A 63 -25.69 26.16 -10.04
CA ASP A 63 -27.10 26.38 -9.59
C ASP A 63 -27.14 26.86 -8.15
N LYS A 64 -26.33 26.30 -7.26
CA LYS A 64 -26.21 26.73 -5.87
C LYS A 64 -25.58 28.13 -5.78
N ARG A 65 -24.57 28.42 -6.59
CA ARG A 65 -23.95 29.73 -6.68
C ARG A 65 -24.98 30.79 -7.06
N ARG A 66 -25.83 30.55 -8.08
CA ARG A 66 -26.92 31.46 -8.46
C ARG A 66 -27.92 31.67 -7.34
N GLN A 67 -28.29 30.62 -6.60
CA GLN A 67 -29.18 30.73 -5.44
C GLN A 67 -28.52 31.51 -4.31
N TYR A 68 -27.24 31.31 -4.06
CA TYR A 68 -26.51 32.09 -3.07
C TYR A 68 -26.38 33.55 -3.45
N ASP A 69 -26.11 33.85 -4.71
CA ASP A 69 -25.99 35.23 -5.22
C ASP A 69 -27.32 36.01 -5.14
N GLN A 70 -28.45 35.30 -5.22
CA GLN A 70 -29.79 35.92 -5.13
C GLN A 70 -30.33 36.07 -3.70
N PHE A 71 -30.10 35.05 -2.86
CA PHE A 71 -30.77 34.95 -1.56
C PHE A 71 -29.79 34.88 -0.37
N GLY A 72 -28.47 34.89 -0.63
CA GLY A 72 -27.46 34.76 0.42
C GLY A 72 -27.55 33.45 1.19
N HIS A 73 -27.14 33.47 2.44
CA HIS A 73 -27.22 32.29 3.34
C HIS A 73 -28.66 31.84 3.60
N ALA A 74 -29.65 32.71 3.48
CA ALA A 74 -31.05 32.37 3.68
C ALA A 74 -31.56 31.31 2.69
N ALA A 75 -30.92 31.17 1.51
CA ALA A 75 -31.25 30.10 0.54
C ALA A 75 -31.01 28.70 1.10
N PHE A 76 -30.14 28.57 2.10
CA PHE A 76 -29.67 27.28 2.64
C PHE A 76 -30.06 27.09 4.12
N GLU A 77 -30.59 28.11 4.83
CA GLU A 77 -31.00 28.05 6.24
C GLU A 77 -32.46 27.68 6.45
N GLY A 78 -33.28 27.66 5.39
CA GLY A 78 -34.73 27.43 5.47
C GLY A 78 -35.15 25.99 5.24
N GLY A 79 -35.08 25.16 6.21
CA GLY A 79 -35.68 23.81 6.22
C GLY A 79 -37.18 23.83 6.61
N ALA A 80 -38.05 24.53 5.89
CA ALA A 80 -39.51 24.30 5.99
C ALA A 80 -40.25 24.91 4.81
N GLY A 81 -40.71 24.05 3.87
CA GLY A 81 -41.84 24.31 2.98
C GLY A 81 -41.51 24.86 1.59
N GLY A 82 -41.47 23.97 0.59
CA GLY A 82 -41.59 24.33 -0.81
C GLY A 82 -40.85 23.35 -1.74
N ALA A 83 -41.59 22.46 -2.37
CA ALA A 83 -41.34 21.65 -3.57
C ALA A 83 -39.94 21.66 -4.20
N GLY A 84 -39.05 20.75 -3.79
CA GLY A 84 -37.75 20.51 -4.46
C GLY A 84 -36.73 19.95 -3.50
N GLY A 85 -36.88 18.67 -3.11
CA GLY A 85 -36.11 17.97 -2.09
C GLY A 85 -34.60 18.05 -2.23
N TYR A 86 -33.99 18.91 -1.42
CA TYR A 86 -32.61 18.74 -0.96
C TYR A 86 -32.62 19.00 0.55
N GLY A 87 -32.45 17.90 1.32
CA GLY A 87 -32.48 17.91 2.76
C GLY A 87 -31.49 18.93 3.35
N GLY A 88 -32.01 19.73 4.30
CA GLY A 88 -31.19 20.64 5.07
C GLY A 88 -30.04 19.91 5.76
N PHE A 89 -28.84 20.34 5.50
CA PHE A 89 -27.65 19.88 6.22
C PHE A 89 -27.60 20.58 7.59
N ASP A 90 -28.07 19.86 8.60
CA ASP A 90 -27.86 20.26 9.99
C ASP A 90 -26.39 19.93 10.36
N PHE A 91 -25.53 20.95 10.34
CA PHE A 91 -24.10 20.85 10.64
C PHE A 91 -23.79 20.79 12.15
N ASN A 92 -24.80 20.59 12.99
CA ASN A 92 -24.62 20.65 14.43
C ASN A 92 -24.59 19.24 15.05
N GLY A 93 -23.43 18.57 15.02
CA GLY A 93 -23.13 17.51 15.97
C GLY A 93 -22.98 16.06 15.47
N ALA A 94 -22.73 15.80 14.19
CA ALA A 94 -22.44 14.44 13.72
C ALA A 94 -20.96 14.27 13.33
N ASP A 95 -20.44 13.10 13.66
CA ASP A 95 -19.08 12.64 13.46
C ASP A 95 -18.57 12.88 12.01
N PHE A 96 -17.59 13.78 11.89
CA PHE A 96 -17.15 14.39 10.62
C PHE A 96 -16.47 13.40 9.66
N GLY A 97 -16.08 12.21 10.14
CA GLY A 97 -15.34 11.21 9.37
C GLY A 97 -16.19 10.46 8.34
N ASP A 98 -17.43 10.12 8.68
CA ASP A 98 -18.29 9.28 7.82
C ASP A 98 -19.04 10.08 6.76
N ILE A 99 -19.46 11.32 7.12
CA ILE A 99 -20.21 12.18 6.19
C ILE A 99 -19.30 12.80 5.12
N PHE A 100 -18.02 13.06 5.46
CA PHE A 100 -17.05 13.61 4.52
C PHE A 100 -16.61 12.58 3.46
N GLY A 101 -16.52 11.30 3.84
CA GLY A 101 -16.23 10.19 2.92
C GLY A 101 -17.31 9.96 1.87
N ASP A 102 -18.57 10.04 2.28
CA ASP A 102 -19.72 9.80 1.40
C ASP A 102 -20.05 10.98 0.47
N ILE A 103 -19.95 12.21 0.97
CA ILE A 103 -20.27 13.42 0.18
C ILE A 103 -19.11 13.79 -0.75
N PHE A 104 -17.87 13.68 -0.28
CA PHE A 104 -16.68 14.00 -1.09
C PHE A 104 -16.33 12.89 -2.09
N GLY A 105 -16.57 11.63 -1.74
CA GLY A 105 -16.44 10.49 -2.65
C GLY A 105 -17.42 10.55 -3.82
N ASP A 106 -18.62 11.07 -3.60
CA ASP A 106 -19.67 11.17 -4.62
C ASP A 106 -19.54 12.45 -5.49
N LEU A 107 -18.98 13.53 -4.92
CA LEU A 107 -18.82 14.81 -5.61
C LEU A 107 -17.51 14.93 -6.40
N PHE A 108 -16.42 14.28 -5.95
CA PHE A 108 -15.09 14.31 -6.61
C PHE A 108 -14.70 13.00 -7.31
N GLY A 109 -15.35 11.90 -6.99
CA GLY A 109 -15.15 10.58 -7.61
C GLY A 109 -16.11 10.31 -8.77
N GLY A 110 -16.27 11.24 -9.70
CA GLY A 110 -16.96 11.02 -10.99
C GLY A 110 -18.37 10.46 -10.88
N GLY A 111 -19.33 11.33 -10.87
CA GLY A 111 -20.72 11.19 -11.30
C GLY A 111 -21.39 9.82 -11.16
N ARG A 112 -21.91 9.47 -10.00
CA ARG A 112 -22.99 8.48 -9.93
C ARG A 112 -24.26 9.11 -10.48
N ARG A 113 -24.40 9.10 -11.79
CA ARG A 113 -25.71 9.18 -12.44
C ARG A 113 -26.58 8.09 -11.84
N GLY A 114 -27.73 8.49 -11.31
CA GLY A 114 -28.76 7.64 -10.73
C GLY A 114 -28.92 6.33 -11.49
N GLY A 115 -29.10 5.23 -10.76
CA GLY A 115 -29.10 3.85 -11.22
C GLY A 115 -29.93 3.55 -12.45
N ARG A 116 -29.42 3.91 -13.62
CA ARG A 116 -29.80 3.19 -14.83
C ARG A 116 -29.13 1.83 -14.73
N ALA A 117 -29.95 0.80 -14.65
CA ALA A 117 -29.48 -0.57 -14.82
C ALA A 117 -28.53 -0.59 -16.03
N ASN A 118 -27.24 -0.72 -15.74
CA ASN A 118 -26.20 -0.70 -16.78
C ASN A 118 -26.22 -2.06 -17.48
N ASN A 119 -27.18 -2.25 -18.40
CA ASN A 119 -27.21 -3.40 -19.31
C ASN A 119 -26.15 -3.26 -20.43
N GLY A 120 -25.27 -2.28 -20.33
CA GLY A 120 -24.14 -2.12 -21.24
C GLY A 120 -23.06 -3.18 -21.05
N PRO A 121 -22.12 -3.28 -22.00
CA PRO A 121 -20.96 -4.16 -21.90
C PRO A 121 -20.16 -3.85 -20.64
N MET A 122 -20.01 -4.84 -19.75
CA MET A 122 -19.23 -4.69 -18.52
C MET A 122 -18.01 -5.60 -18.54
N LYS A 123 -16.85 -5.07 -18.09
CA LYS A 123 -15.62 -5.83 -17.96
C LYS A 123 -15.81 -6.97 -16.96
N GLY A 124 -15.27 -8.15 -17.28
CA GLY A 124 -15.26 -9.31 -16.39
C GLY A 124 -14.41 -9.06 -15.14
N ALA A 125 -14.66 -9.88 -14.11
CA ALA A 125 -13.90 -9.83 -12.86
C ALA A 125 -12.44 -10.26 -13.08
N ASN A 126 -11.53 -9.66 -12.31
CA ASN A 126 -10.15 -10.08 -12.31
C ASN A 126 -9.97 -11.37 -11.51
N ILE A 127 -9.12 -12.27 -12.00
CA ILE A 127 -8.72 -13.49 -11.28
C ILE A 127 -7.41 -13.20 -10.56
N ARG A 128 -7.31 -13.63 -9.29
CA ARG A 128 -6.06 -13.57 -8.52
C ARG A 128 -5.48 -14.97 -8.37
N LYS A 129 -4.18 -15.11 -8.58
CA LYS A 129 -3.45 -16.37 -8.41
C LYS A 129 -2.10 -16.09 -7.77
N GLY A 130 -1.79 -16.76 -6.66
CA GLY A 130 -0.47 -16.69 -6.02
C GLY A 130 0.55 -17.56 -6.73
N VAL A 131 1.78 -17.07 -6.82
CA VAL A 131 2.95 -17.84 -7.27
C VAL A 131 4.08 -17.66 -6.28
N ARG A 132 4.76 -18.76 -5.92
CA ARG A 132 5.96 -18.72 -5.09
C ARG A 132 7.19 -18.85 -5.97
N ILE A 133 8.16 -17.94 -5.74
CA ILE A 133 9.44 -17.91 -6.42
C ILE A 133 10.59 -17.91 -5.41
N THR A 134 11.80 -18.26 -5.85
CA THR A 134 13.00 -18.15 -5.03
C THR A 134 13.50 -16.71 -4.97
N PHE A 135 14.47 -16.47 -4.11
CA PHE A 135 15.11 -15.16 -3.97
C PHE A 135 15.85 -14.75 -5.24
N GLU A 136 16.57 -15.70 -5.85
CA GLU A 136 17.31 -15.51 -7.09
C GLU A 136 16.36 -15.24 -8.26
N GLU A 137 15.26 -16.00 -8.35
CA GLU A 137 14.24 -15.78 -9.36
C GLU A 137 13.61 -14.39 -9.26
N ALA A 138 13.46 -13.84 -8.03
CA ALA A 138 12.98 -12.49 -7.83
C ALA A 138 13.98 -11.42 -8.30
N ILE A 139 15.30 -11.69 -8.19
CA ILE A 139 16.34 -10.77 -8.62
C ILE A 139 16.52 -10.77 -10.13
N PHE A 140 16.62 -11.96 -10.72
CA PHE A 140 16.96 -12.12 -12.14
C PHE A 140 15.72 -12.15 -13.05
N GLY A 141 14.53 -12.32 -12.47
CA GLY A 141 13.31 -12.61 -13.20
C GLY A 141 13.25 -14.09 -13.61
N CYS A 142 12.05 -14.54 -13.90
CA CYS A 142 11.82 -15.92 -14.33
C CYS A 142 10.52 -16.04 -15.14
N GLU A 143 10.36 -17.17 -15.82
CA GLU A 143 9.11 -17.59 -16.42
C GLU A 143 8.49 -18.72 -15.61
N LYS A 144 7.22 -18.61 -15.29
CA LYS A 144 6.45 -19.66 -14.59
C LYS A 144 5.22 -20.05 -15.39
N GLU A 145 4.91 -21.32 -15.40
CA GLU A 145 3.66 -21.81 -15.95
C GLU A 145 2.63 -21.94 -14.81
N LEU A 146 1.47 -21.32 -14.99
CA LEU A 146 0.38 -21.37 -14.04
C LEU A 146 -0.81 -22.12 -14.64
N ASP A 147 -1.31 -23.11 -13.92
CA ASP A 147 -2.55 -23.77 -14.25
C ASP A 147 -3.73 -22.96 -13.71
N ILE A 148 -4.57 -22.49 -14.63
CA ILE A 148 -5.72 -21.65 -14.30
C ILE A 148 -6.96 -22.23 -14.96
N VAL A 149 -8.06 -22.20 -14.24
CA VAL A 149 -9.38 -22.52 -14.78
C VAL A 149 -9.97 -21.22 -15.34
N LEU A 150 -10.15 -21.18 -16.64
CA LEU A 150 -10.78 -20.07 -17.33
C LEU A 150 -12.14 -20.49 -17.86
N LYS A 151 -13.10 -19.56 -17.77
CA LYS A 151 -14.39 -19.71 -18.44
C LYS A 151 -14.27 -19.14 -19.86
N ASP A 152 -14.52 -20.00 -20.84
CA ASP A 152 -14.58 -19.62 -22.25
C ASP A 152 -16.03 -19.68 -22.74
N PRO A 153 -16.41 -18.88 -23.74
CA PRO A 153 -17.71 -19.00 -24.36
C PRO A 153 -17.96 -20.43 -24.83
N CYS A 154 -19.10 -20.98 -24.49
CA CYS A 154 -19.48 -22.31 -24.92
C CYS A 154 -19.55 -22.35 -26.46
N THR A 155 -18.79 -23.28 -27.05
CA THR A 155 -18.71 -23.42 -28.51
C THR A 155 -20.01 -23.87 -29.15
N LYS A 156 -20.88 -24.59 -28.39
CA LYS A 156 -22.13 -25.11 -28.88
C LYS A 156 -23.22 -24.05 -28.99
N CYS A 157 -23.32 -23.15 -28.02
CA CYS A 157 -24.30 -22.07 -28.02
C CYS A 157 -23.70 -20.65 -28.30
N ASN A 158 -22.41 -20.57 -28.59
CA ASN A 158 -21.69 -19.31 -28.83
C ASN A 158 -21.93 -18.25 -27.73
N GLY A 159 -21.97 -18.71 -26.47
CA GLY A 159 -22.13 -17.82 -25.32
C GLY A 159 -23.58 -17.43 -24.99
N THR A 160 -24.58 -17.87 -25.73
CA THR A 160 -25.99 -17.50 -25.49
C THR A 160 -26.62 -18.26 -24.31
N GLY A 161 -26.10 -19.39 -23.95
CA GLY A 161 -26.70 -20.32 -22.95
C GLY A 161 -27.93 -21.08 -23.43
N ALA A 162 -28.49 -20.71 -24.58
CA ALA A 162 -29.66 -21.40 -25.15
C ALA A 162 -29.25 -22.60 -26.01
N GLN A 163 -30.12 -23.56 -26.14
CA GLN A 163 -29.93 -24.73 -27.01
C GLN A 163 -29.72 -24.27 -28.45
N PRO A 164 -28.83 -24.90 -29.23
CA PRO A 164 -28.65 -24.59 -30.65
C PRO A 164 -29.97 -24.63 -31.42
N GLY A 165 -30.30 -23.58 -32.15
CA GLY A 165 -31.57 -23.39 -32.85
C GLY A 165 -32.61 -22.62 -32.06
N THR A 166 -32.36 -22.31 -30.78
CA THR A 166 -33.22 -21.44 -29.97
C THR A 166 -32.46 -20.20 -29.54
N SER A 167 -33.18 -19.14 -29.14
CA SER A 167 -32.61 -17.89 -28.67
C SER A 167 -33.15 -17.50 -27.30
N PRO A 168 -32.36 -16.77 -26.47
CA PRO A 168 -32.85 -16.22 -25.23
C PRO A 168 -33.98 -15.20 -25.51
N GLU A 169 -35.07 -15.30 -24.80
CA GLU A 169 -36.22 -14.39 -24.89
C GLU A 169 -36.01 -13.21 -23.91
N THR A 170 -36.52 -12.03 -24.28
CA THR A 170 -36.55 -10.91 -23.35
C THR A 170 -37.47 -11.19 -22.16
N CYS A 171 -37.00 -11.00 -20.93
CA CYS A 171 -37.83 -11.24 -19.75
C CYS A 171 -39.03 -10.28 -19.73
N SER A 172 -40.23 -10.82 -19.76
CA SER A 172 -41.47 -10.03 -19.79
C SER A 172 -41.68 -9.22 -18.53
N LYS A 173 -41.25 -9.71 -17.36
CA LYS A 173 -41.43 -9.03 -16.07
C LYS A 173 -40.62 -7.77 -15.91
N CYS A 174 -39.40 -7.73 -16.38
CA CYS A 174 -38.55 -6.55 -16.29
C CYS A 174 -38.33 -5.84 -17.64
N GLY A 175 -38.90 -6.32 -18.73
CA GLY A 175 -38.74 -5.76 -20.07
C GLY A 175 -37.26 -5.72 -20.52
N GLY A 176 -36.45 -6.71 -20.14
CA GLY A 176 -35.03 -6.76 -20.45
C GLY A 176 -34.12 -5.98 -19.50
N LYS A 177 -34.67 -5.23 -18.54
CA LYS A 177 -33.88 -4.36 -17.64
C LYS A 177 -33.11 -5.14 -16.55
N GLY A 178 -33.46 -6.40 -16.28
CA GLY A 178 -32.84 -7.21 -15.22
C GLY A 178 -33.26 -6.81 -13.80
N GLN A 179 -33.97 -5.71 -13.64
CA GLN A 179 -34.42 -5.17 -12.35
C GLN A 179 -35.91 -4.79 -12.41
N VAL A 180 -36.59 -4.89 -11.31
CA VAL A 180 -37.96 -4.42 -11.12
C VAL A 180 -38.01 -3.36 -10.04
N VAL A 181 -38.81 -2.32 -10.26
CA VAL A 181 -39.00 -1.24 -9.31
C VAL A 181 -40.31 -1.45 -8.58
N TYR A 182 -40.25 -1.66 -7.28
CA TYR A 182 -41.41 -1.71 -6.42
C TYR A 182 -41.60 -0.32 -5.78
N THR A 183 -42.75 0.25 -6.02
CA THR A 183 -43.12 1.54 -5.42
C THR A 183 -43.99 1.25 -4.21
N SER A 184 -43.54 1.62 -3.02
CA SER A 184 -44.31 1.53 -1.79
C SER A 184 -44.66 2.94 -1.30
N GLN A 185 -45.94 3.18 -0.96
CA GLN A 185 -46.34 4.37 -0.26
C GLN A 185 -46.04 4.24 1.22
N SER A 186 -45.24 5.12 1.75
CA SER A 186 -44.97 5.28 3.18
C SER A 186 -45.65 6.54 3.69
N PHE A 187 -45.86 6.66 4.99
CA PHE A 187 -46.45 7.86 5.63
C PHE A 187 -45.62 9.12 5.32
N PHE A 188 -44.36 8.98 4.94
CA PHE A 188 -43.41 10.07 4.59
C PHE A 188 -43.24 10.26 3.07
N GLY A 189 -44.02 9.60 2.22
CA GLY A 189 -43.91 9.72 0.77
C GLY A 189 -43.75 8.38 0.04
N THR A 190 -43.58 8.48 -1.27
CA THR A 190 -43.42 7.30 -2.15
C THR A 190 -41.96 6.89 -2.20
N VAL A 191 -41.70 5.67 -1.72
CA VAL A 191 -40.35 5.07 -1.78
C VAL A 191 -40.27 4.09 -2.94
N GLN A 192 -39.30 4.29 -3.84
CA GLN A 192 -39.00 3.35 -4.92
C GLN A 192 -37.88 2.43 -4.51
N ASN A 193 -38.17 1.14 -4.45
CA ASN A 193 -37.17 0.10 -4.15
C ASN A 193 -36.86 -0.68 -5.42
N VAL A 194 -35.60 -0.63 -5.85
CA VAL A 194 -35.11 -1.35 -7.02
C VAL A 194 -34.57 -2.72 -6.59
N GLN A 195 -35.18 -3.79 -7.08
CA GLN A 195 -34.77 -5.16 -6.77
C GLN A 195 -34.38 -5.91 -8.04
N THR A 196 -33.46 -6.87 -7.90
CA THR A 196 -33.13 -7.81 -8.98
C THR A 196 -34.39 -8.57 -9.41
N CYS A 197 -34.65 -8.64 -10.71
CA CYS A 197 -35.82 -9.35 -11.24
C CYS A 197 -35.77 -10.83 -10.82
N PRO A 198 -36.77 -11.35 -10.13
CA PRO A 198 -36.77 -12.72 -9.63
C PRO A 198 -36.86 -13.79 -10.75
N ASP A 199 -37.39 -13.41 -11.93
CA ASP A 199 -37.58 -14.38 -13.02
C ASP A 199 -36.30 -14.54 -13.86
N CYS A 200 -35.57 -13.48 -14.14
CA CYS A 200 -34.34 -13.55 -14.93
C CYS A 200 -33.06 -13.39 -14.10
N HIS A 201 -33.17 -13.23 -12.79
CA HIS A 201 -32.04 -13.07 -11.86
C HIS A 201 -31.00 -12.03 -12.32
N GLY A 202 -31.48 -10.92 -12.86
CA GLY A 202 -30.60 -9.81 -13.28
C GLY A 202 -30.14 -9.85 -14.75
N THR A 203 -30.35 -10.96 -15.45
CA THR A 203 -29.87 -11.10 -16.85
C THR A 203 -30.70 -10.35 -17.88
N GLY A 204 -31.93 -10.01 -17.54
CA GLY A 204 -32.89 -9.41 -18.48
C GLY A 204 -33.43 -10.37 -19.55
N LYS A 205 -32.95 -11.62 -19.58
CA LYS A 205 -33.28 -12.64 -20.57
C LYS A 205 -33.71 -13.93 -19.88
N ILE A 206 -34.61 -14.69 -20.54
CA ILE A 206 -35.07 -15.99 -20.09
C ILE A 206 -34.68 -17.02 -21.13
N ILE A 207 -34.06 -18.11 -20.70
CA ILE A 207 -33.69 -19.25 -21.53
C ILE A 207 -34.64 -20.39 -21.22
N ARG A 208 -35.54 -20.72 -22.14
CA ARG A 208 -36.48 -21.83 -21.93
C ARG A 208 -35.79 -23.18 -22.11
N GLU A 209 -35.03 -23.31 -23.18
CA GLU A 209 -34.27 -24.52 -23.47
C GLU A 209 -32.77 -24.23 -23.26
N LYS A 210 -32.23 -24.84 -22.20
CA LYS A 210 -30.83 -24.65 -21.82
C LYS A 210 -29.89 -25.46 -22.69
N CYS A 211 -28.78 -24.87 -23.09
CA CYS A 211 -27.71 -25.59 -23.77
C CYS A 211 -27.20 -26.75 -22.89
N PRO A 212 -27.18 -28.00 -23.38
CA PRO A 212 -26.79 -29.18 -22.57
C PRO A 212 -25.32 -29.10 -22.11
N ASP A 213 -24.41 -28.45 -22.87
CA ASP A 213 -22.99 -28.42 -22.57
C ASP A 213 -22.63 -27.42 -21.48
N CYS A 214 -23.29 -26.28 -21.43
CA CYS A 214 -23.02 -25.25 -20.45
C CYS A 214 -24.12 -25.10 -19.38
N GLY A 215 -25.19 -25.84 -19.45
CA GLY A 215 -26.30 -25.79 -18.49
C GLY A 215 -27.02 -24.45 -18.44
N GLY A 216 -26.99 -23.68 -19.52
CA GLY A 216 -27.60 -22.33 -19.58
C GLY A 216 -26.68 -21.16 -19.20
N THR A 217 -25.46 -21.45 -18.77
CA THR A 217 -24.52 -20.37 -18.35
C THR A 217 -23.90 -19.60 -19.51
N GLY A 218 -23.87 -20.19 -20.71
CA GLY A 218 -23.18 -19.64 -21.87
C GLY A 218 -21.66 -19.85 -21.87
N TYR A 219 -21.08 -20.42 -20.79
CA TYR A 219 -19.65 -20.58 -20.63
C TYR A 219 -19.28 -21.99 -20.19
N THR A 220 -18.14 -22.48 -20.63
CA THR A 220 -17.54 -23.75 -20.21
C THR A 220 -16.21 -23.49 -19.54
N SER A 221 -15.92 -24.20 -18.45
CA SER A 221 -14.66 -24.06 -17.73
C SER A 221 -13.60 -24.97 -18.30
N SER A 222 -12.44 -24.42 -18.66
CA SER A 222 -11.29 -25.18 -19.17
C SER A 222 -10.03 -24.85 -18.37
N ARG A 223 -9.22 -25.89 -18.10
CA ARG A 223 -7.88 -25.68 -17.53
C ARG A 223 -6.91 -25.26 -18.63
N LYS A 224 -6.22 -24.14 -18.41
CA LYS A 224 -5.22 -23.62 -19.33
C LYS A 224 -3.91 -23.34 -18.60
N LYS A 225 -2.81 -23.73 -19.25
CA LYS A 225 -1.47 -23.36 -18.80
C LYS A 225 -1.13 -22.01 -19.38
N ILE A 226 -0.84 -21.04 -18.52
CA ILE A 226 -0.46 -19.69 -18.93
C ILE A 226 0.97 -19.47 -18.48
N LYS A 227 1.83 -19.09 -19.45
CA LYS A 227 3.19 -18.64 -19.16
C LYS A 227 3.13 -17.21 -18.65
N VAL A 228 3.78 -16.99 -17.51
CA VAL A 228 3.86 -15.71 -16.83
C VAL A 228 5.30 -15.33 -16.71
N THR A 229 5.68 -14.22 -17.34
CA THR A 229 7.02 -13.65 -17.19
C THR A 229 7.02 -12.73 -15.97
N ILE A 230 7.84 -13.08 -15.00
CA ILE A 230 8.05 -12.31 -13.77
C ILE A 230 9.28 -11.44 -14.00
N PRO A 231 9.14 -10.10 -13.92
CA PRO A 231 10.26 -9.20 -14.19
C PRO A 231 11.32 -9.26 -13.10
N ALA A 232 12.57 -9.01 -13.49
CA ALA A 232 13.70 -8.90 -12.57
C ALA A 232 13.48 -7.74 -11.57
N GLY A 233 13.83 -7.98 -10.32
CA GLY A 233 13.70 -6.99 -9.25
C GLY A 233 12.33 -6.93 -8.57
N ILE A 234 11.40 -7.81 -8.92
CA ILE A 234 10.09 -7.89 -8.28
C ILE A 234 10.24 -8.12 -6.76
N ASP A 235 9.34 -7.51 -5.98
CA ASP A 235 9.34 -7.66 -4.53
C ASP A 235 8.23 -8.58 -4.04
N ASN A 236 8.37 -9.02 -2.79
CA ASN A 236 7.35 -9.85 -2.14
C ASN A 236 6.02 -9.10 -2.03
N GLY A 237 4.91 -9.78 -2.35
CA GLY A 237 3.57 -9.20 -2.33
C GLY A 237 3.20 -8.35 -3.56
N GLN A 238 4.12 -8.13 -4.49
CA GLN A 238 3.80 -7.44 -5.74
C GLN A 238 3.04 -8.34 -6.71
N SER A 239 2.23 -7.72 -7.57
CA SER A 239 1.40 -8.44 -8.53
C SER A 239 1.78 -8.11 -9.97
N VAL A 240 1.89 -9.15 -10.79
CA VAL A 240 2.03 -9.05 -12.24
C VAL A 240 0.66 -9.16 -12.88
N ARG A 241 0.29 -8.18 -13.71
CA ARG A 241 -1.00 -8.16 -14.41
C ARG A 241 -0.88 -8.68 -15.83
N ILE A 242 -1.66 -9.71 -16.14
CA ILE A 242 -1.79 -10.26 -17.48
C ILE A 242 -3.19 -9.90 -18.00
N ARG A 243 -3.22 -9.10 -19.04
CA ARG A 243 -4.49 -8.59 -19.62
C ARG A 243 -5.33 -9.70 -20.21
N GLU A 244 -6.65 -9.55 -20.12
CA GLU A 244 -7.64 -10.43 -20.76
C GLU A 244 -7.56 -11.93 -20.38
N LYS A 245 -6.94 -12.26 -19.26
CA LYS A 245 -6.85 -13.61 -18.71
C LYS A 245 -7.69 -13.79 -17.44
N GLY A 246 -8.67 -12.90 -17.23
CA GLY A 246 -9.65 -12.98 -16.14
C GLY A 246 -10.97 -13.64 -16.56
N GLU A 247 -12.04 -13.44 -15.77
CA GLU A 247 -13.38 -13.88 -16.07
C GLU A 247 -13.94 -13.20 -17.34
N PRO A 248 -14.83 -13.85 -18.07
CA PRO A 248 -15.48 -13.23 -19.23
C PRO A 248 -16.32 -12.02 -18.80
N GLY A 249 -16.39 -11.03 -19.65
CA GLY A 249 -17.24 -9.85 -19.44
C GLY A 249 -18.72 -10.19 -19.59
N VAL A 250 -19.55 -9.31 -19.02
CA VAL A 250 -21.02 -9.44 -19.12
C VAL A 250 -21.52 -8.58 -20.27
N ASN A 251 -22.58 -9.03 -20.95
CA ASN A 251 -23.20 -8.34 -22.09
C ASN A 251 -22.24 -7.96 -23.23
N GLY A 252 -21.30 -8.86 -23.56
CA GLY A 252 -20.30 -8.59 -24.61
C GLY A 252 -19.14 -7.69 -24.19
N GLY A 253 -18.98 -7.42 -22.89
CA GLY A 253 -17.84 -6.69 -22.35
C GLY A 253 -16.52 -7.45 -22.47
N PRO A 254 -15.37 -6.76 -22.34
CA PRO A 254 -14.05 -7.38 -22.39
C PRO A 254 -13.82 -8.27 -21.16
N ARG A 255 -12.93 -9.24 -21.29
CA ARG A 255 -12.51 -10.08 -20.16
C ARG A 255 -11.82 -9.23 -19.09
N GLY A 256 -11.86 -9.75 -17.85
CA GLY A 256 -11.03 -9.25 -16.76
C GLY A 256 -9.55 -9.58 -16.99
N ASP A 257 -8.72 -9.20 -16.04
CA ASP A 257 -7.29 -9.46 -16.05
C ASP A 257 -6.93 -10.58 -15.05
N LEU A 258 -5.81 -11.25 -15.28
CA LEU A 258 -5.21 -12.14 -14.31
C LEU A 258 -4.17 -11.35 -13.52
N LEU A 259 -4.30 -11.33 -12.21
CA LEU A 259 -3.36 -10.74 -11.27
C LEU A 259 -2.59 -11.87 -10.60
N VAL A 260 -1.29 -11.98 -10.93
CA VAL A 260 -0.41 -12.97 -10.34
C VAL A 260 0.33 -12.35 -9.18
N GLU A 261 -0.04 -12.71 -7.97
CA GLU A 261 0.60 -12.24 -6.73
C GLU A 261 1.85 -13.07 -6.45
N VAL A 262 2.99 -12.39 -6.34
CA VAL A 262 4.29 -13.03 -6.16
C VAL A 262 4.65 -13.10 -4.69
N THR A 263 4.94 -14.32 -4.22
CA THR A 263 5.50 -14.58 -2.89
C THR A 263 6.94 -15.02 -3.03
N VAL A 264 7.88 -14.24 -2.50
CA VAL A 264 9.30 -14.54 -2.54
C VAL A 264 9.68 -15.38 -1.32
N SER A 265 10.35 -16.53 -1.55
CA SER A 265 10.86 -17.38 -0.48
C SER A 265 12.03 -16.71 0.22
N ARG A 266 12.14 -16.89 1.55
CA ARG A 266 13.29 -16.42 2.32
C ARG A 266 14.56 -17.15 1.90
N HIS A 267 15.67 -16.39 1.79
CA HIS A 267 16.98 -16.97 1.52
C HIS A 267 17.78 -17.12 2.83
N PRO A 268 18.56 -18.19 3.02
CA PRO A 268 19.27 -18.43 4.28
C PRO A 268 20.40 -17.42 4.55
N ILE A 269 20.99 -16.83 3.52
CA ILE A 269 22.15 -15.93 3.63
C ILE A 269 21.75 -14.49 3.35
N PHE A 270 20.90 -14.25 2.36
CA PHE A 270 20.59 -12.92 1.86
C PHE A 270 19.28 -12.38 2.42
N GLN A 271 19.31 -11.11 2.82
CA GLN A 271 18.12 -10.33 3.19
C GLN A 271 18.01 -9.17 2.24
N ARG A 272 16.78 -8.88 1.78
CA ARG A 272 16.51 -7.77 0.89
C ARG A 272 15.84 -6.62 1.66
N GLN A 273 16.29 -5.40 1.38
CA GLN A 273 15.62 -4.15 1.77
C GLN A 273 15.59 -3.25 0.52
N ASP A 274 14.43 -3.05 -0.05
CA ASP A 274 14.22 -2.35 -1.31
C ASP A 274 15.08 -2.92 -2.47
N VAL A 275 16.05 -2.13 -2.95
CA VAL A 275 17.00 -2.53 -4.00
C VAL A 275 18.33 -3.05 -3.44
N HIS A 276 18.51 -3.03 -2.12
CA HIS A 276 19.75 -3.44 -1.48
C HIS A 276 19.65 -4.86 -0.92
N ILE A 277 20.80 -5.55 -0.90
CA ILE A 277 20.96 -6.87 -0.31
C ILE A 277 21.84 -6.75 0.91
N PHE A 278 21.53 -7.47 1.96
CA PHE A 278 22.30 -7.55 3.18
C PHE A 278 22.68 -9.01 3.45
N SER A 279 23.93 -9.22 3.84
CA SER A 279 24.41 -10.54 4.28
C SER A 279 25.50 -10.41 5.32
N THR A 280 25.83 -11.53 5.95
CA THR A 280 26.94 -11.64 6.89
C THR A 280 27.99 -12.57 6.31
N ALA A 281 29.26 -12.15 6.36
CA ALA A 281 30.39 -12.95 5.96
C ALA A 281 31.29 -13.24 7.18
N PRO A 282 31.50 -14.52 7.55
CA PRO A 282 32.44 -14.86 8.60
C PRO A 282 33.88 -14.68 8.12
N ILE A 283 34.72 -14.08 8.94
CA ILE A 283 36.16 -13.96 8.75
C ILE A 283 36.90 -14.53 9.96
N SER A 284 38.11 -15.05 9.77
CA SER A 284 38.93 -15.52 10.88
C SER A 284 39.53 -14.34 11.63
N PHE A 285 39.92 -14.57 12.89
CA PHE A 285 40.67 -13.60 13.67
C PHE A 285 41.97 -13.17 12.97
N ALA A 286 42.70 -14.14 12.38
CA ALA A 286 43.91 -13.86 11.63
C ALA A 286 43.68 -12.95 10.41
N GLN A 287 42.60 -13.21 9.65
CA GLN A 287 42.23 -12.34 8.52
C GLN A 287 41.80 -10.93 8.99
N ALA A 288 41.15 -10.81 10.14
CA ALA A 288 40.79 -9.52 10.70
C ALA A 288 42.02 -8.73 11.18
N ALA A 289 43.00 -9.39 11.82
CA ALA A 289 44.17 -8.76 12.37
C ALA A 289 45.24 -8.43 11.31
N LEU A 290 45.56 -9.37 10.43
CA LEU A 290 46.62 -9.28 9.42
C LEU A 290 46.15 -8.74 8.06
N GLY A 291 44.82 -8.75 7.84
CA GLY A 291 44.26 -8.54 6.53
C GLY A 291 44.32 -9.81 5.67
N GLY A 292 43.88 -9.70 4.43
CA GLY A 292 43.92 -10.77 3.46
C GLY A 292 42.61 -10.89 2.66
N ASP A 293 42.62 -11.79 1.71
CA ASP A 293 41.51 -12.00 0.80
C ASP A 293 40.44 -12.91 1.41
N VAL A 294 39.19 -12.47 1.31
CA VAL A 294 38.02 -13.23 1.77
C VAL A 294 37.07 -13.41 0.60
N ARG A 295 36.58 -14.63 0.42
CA ARG A 295 35.56 -14.94 -0.56
C ARG A 295 34.16 -14.63 0.01
N ILE A 296 33.49 -13.69 -0.60
CA ILE A 296 32.13 -13.24 -0.21
C ILE A 296 31.14 -13.78 -1.24
N LYS A 297 30.12 -14.50 -0.78
CA LYS A 297 29.01 -14.94 -1.64
C LYS A 297 28.13 -13.75 -2.00
N THR A 298 27.83 -13.60 -3.28
CA THR A 298 26.84 -12.64 -3.79
C THR A 298 25.83 -13.35 -4.67
N VAL A 299 24.74 -12.66 -5.01
CA VAL A 299 23.72 -13.22 -5.90
C VAL A 299 24.22 -13.46 -7.33
N ASP A 300 25.30 -12.79 -7.74
CA ASP A 300 25.93 -12.96 -9.05
C ASP A 300 27.11 -13.96 -9.02
N GLY A 301 27.34 -14.64 -7.90
CA GLY A 301 28.49 -15.50 -7.66
C GLY A 301 29.43 -14.96 -6.59
N ASP A 302 30.55 -15.62 -6.42
CA ASP A 302 31.56 -15.28 -5.39
C ASP A 302 32.40 -14.07 -5.82
N VAL A 303 32.65 -13.16 -4.88
CA VAL A 303 33.55 -12.00 -5.06
C VAL A 303 34.67 -12.09 -4.04
N ILE A 304 35.91 -11.84 -4.47
CA ILE A 304 37.06 -11.73 -3.58
C ILE A 304 37.15 -10.30 -3.07
N TYR A 305 37.15 -10.15 -1.76
CA TYR A 305 37.30 -8.87 -1.07
C TYR A 305 38.53 -8.88 -0.19
N THR A 306 39.41 -7.90 -0.34
CA THR A 306 40.61 -7.75 0.48
C THR A 306 40.30 -7.02 1.76
N VAL A 307 40.34 -7.72 2.88
CA VAL A 307 40.14 -7.20 4.23
C VAL A 307 41.37 -6.43 4.65
N LYS A 308 41.20 -5.24 5.21
CA LYS A 308 42.33 -4.44 5.73
C LYS A 308 42.79 -4.94 7.09
N PRO A 309 44.08 -4.86 7.41
CA PRO A 309 44.60 -5.18 8.75
C PRO A 309 43.88 -4.36 9.83
N GLY A 310 43.58 -5.00 10.97
CA GLY A 310 42.87 -4.35 12.07
C GLY A 310 41.37 -4.13 11.86
N THR A 311 40.76 -4.87 10.93
CA THR A 311 39.30 -4.80 10.70
C THR A 311 38.53 -5.29 11.91
N LYS A 312 37.60 -4.49 12.42
CA LYS A 312 36.75 -4.82 13.57
C LYS A 312 35.57 -5.69 13.15
N THR A 313 35.06 -6.48 14.09
CA THR A 313 33.76 -7.16 13.90
C THR A 313 32.65 -6.14 13.58
N ASP A 314 31.61 -6.58 12.88
CA ASP A 314 30.48 -5.77 12.41
C ASP A 314 30.86 -4.64 11.42
N THR A 315 32.06 -4.69 10.86
CA THR A 315 32.45 -3.78 9.77
C THR A 315 31.59 -4.05 8.55
N LYS A 316 30.92 -3.03 8.04
CA LYS A 316 30.06 -3.09 6.85
C LYS A 316 30.86 -2.76 5.59
N VAL A 317 30.82 -3.68 4.65
CA VAL A 317 31.45 -3.56 3.32
C VAL A 317 30.36 -3.37 2.28
N ARG A 318 30.51 -2.39 1.41
CA ARG A 318 29.60 -2.12 0.32
C ARG A 318 30.14 -2.66 -0.98
N LEU A 319 29.46 -3.62 -1.57
CA LEU A 319 29.72 -4.12 -2.92
C LEU A 319 28.78 -3.42 -3.91
N LYS A 320 29.34 -2.42 -4.61
CA LYS A 320 28.56 -1.54 -5.50
C LYS A 320 27.97 -2.33 -6.67
N GLY A 321 26.68 -2.10 -6.95
CA GLY A 321 25.96 -2.71 -8.09
C GLY A 321 25.69 -4.21 -7.95
N LYS A 322 25.89 -4.82 -6.74
CA LYS A 322 25.63 -6.23 -6.45
C LYS A 322 24.29 -6.46 -5.73
N GLY A 323 23.40 -5.47 -5.76
CA GLY A 323 22.05 -5.55 -5.22
C GLY A 323 21.03 -6.00 -6.25
N VAL A 324 19.77 -5.68 -5.98
CA VAL A 324 18.59 -6.00 -6.80
C VAL A 324 18.42 -4.97 -7.91
N PRO A 325 18.09 -5.36 -9.14
CA PRO A 325 17.76 -4.40 -10.20
C PRO A 325 16.44 -3.69 -9.91
N SER A 326 16.34 -2.44 -10.36
CA SER A 326 15.11 -1.67 -10.23
C SER A 326 14.09 -2.11 -11.27
N LEU A 327 12.83 -2.34 -10.85
CA LEU A 327 11.72 -2.65 -11.78
C LEU A 327 11.49 -1.58 -12.84
N LYS A 328 11.76 -0.29 -12.51
CA LYS A 328 11.56 0.83 -13.44
C LYS A 328 12.70 0.96 -14.44
N ASN A 329 13.94 0.65 -14.03
CA ASN A 329 15.12 0.71 -14.86
C ASN A 329 16.05 -0.46 -14.51
N PRO A 330 16.00 -1.58 -15.24
CA PRO A 330 16.81 -2.77 -14.98
C PRO A 330 18.32 -2.55 -15.04
N GLN A 331 18.78 -1.47 -15.69
CA GLN A 331 20.19 -1.11 -15.74
C GLN A 331 20.71 -0.54 -14.41
N VAL A 332 19.79 -0.07 -13.56
CA VAL A 332 20.14 0.46 -12.23
C VAL A 332 19.96 -0.65 -11.20
N ARG A 333 21.07 -1.05 -10.58
CA ARG A 333 21.06 -2.02 -9.48
C ARG A 333 21.43 -1.34 -8.17
N GLY A 334 20.84 -1.83 -7.09
CA GLY A 334 21.27 -1.49 -5.75
C GLY A 334 22.64 -2.08 -5.39
N ASP A 335 22.99 -1.97 -4.14
CA ASP A 335 24.28 -2.46 -3.62
C ASP A 335 24.05 -3.64 -2.67
N HIS A 336 25.10 -4.43 -2.48
CA HIS A 336 25.13 -5.48 -1.48
C HIS A 336 25.98 -5.02 -0.30
N TYR A 337 25.38 -4.96 0.88
CA TYR A 337 26.04 -4.63 2.14
C TYR A 337 26.35 -5.91 2.89
N VAL A 338 27.63 -6.14 3.11
CA VAL A 338 28.14 -7.34 3.79
C VAL A 338 28.69 -6.94 5.14
N THR A 339 28.18 -7.54 6.20
CA THR A 339 28.69 -7.36 7.55
C THR A 339 29.76 -8.42 7.81
N LEU A 340 30.99 -8.00 8.04
CA LEU A 340 32.10 -8.90 8.40
C LEU A 340 32.01 -9.24 9.88
N VAL A 341 31.92 -10.52 10.21
CA VAL A 341 31.86 -11.00 11.59
C VAL A 341 33.03 -11.92 11.87
N ILE A 342 33.80 -11.58 12.90
CA ILE A 342 34.93 -12.39 13.32
C ILE A 342 34.38 -13.65 13.99
N GLN A 343 34.69 -14.81 13.39
CA GLN A 343 34.29 -16.10 13.91
C GLN A 343 35.40 -16.71 14.75
N THR A 344 35.09 -16.97 16.01
CA THR A 344 36.00 -17.70 16.91
C THR A 344 35.89 -19.18 16.62
N PRO A 345 37.03 -19.89 16.38
CA PRO A 345 37.02 -21.31 16.13
C PRO A 345 36.64 -22.10 17.40
N GLU A 346 35.65 -22.97 17.30
CA GLU A 346 35.18 -23.79 18.43
C GLU A 346 36.11 -24.95 18.74
N LYS A 347 36.78 -25.52 17.70
CA LYS A 347 37.69 -26.68 17.82
C LYS A 347 39.07 -26.27 17.39
N LEU A 348 40.02 -26.34 18.33
CA LEU A 348 41.42 -26.05 18.12
C LEU A 348 42.26 -27.28 18.42
N SER A 349 43.27 -27.56 17.58
CA SER A 349 44.29 -28.53 17.86
C SER A 349 45.16 -28.09 19.05
N PRO A 350 45.86 -29.03 19.72
CA PRO A 350 46.77 -28.66 20.79
C PRO A 350 47.83 -27.63 20.38
N GLU A 351 48.39 -27.77 19.21
CA GLU A 351 49.38 -26.85 18.63
C GLU A 351 48.81 -25.44 18.39
N ALA A 352 47.57 -25.36 17.85
CA ALA A 352 46.91 -24.08 17.65
C ALA A 352 46.61 -23.34 18.98
N LYS A 353 46.34 -24.11 20.05
CA LYS A 353 46.14 -23.53 21.39
C LYS A 353 47.44 -22.93 21.93
N GLU A 354 48.58 -23.60 21.71
CA GLU A 354 49.87 -23.07 22.15
C GLU A 354 50.27 -21.82 21.41
N VAL A 355 50.06 -21.78 20.07
CA VAL A 355 50.33 -20.59 19.27
C VAL A 355 49.47 -19.42 19.72
N LEU A 356 48.18 -19.65 20.03
CA LEU A 356 47.28 -18.58 20.50
C LEU A 356 47.69 -18.08 21.91
N ARG A 357 48.15 -18.97 22.82
CA ARG A 357 48.68 -18.56 24.12
C ARG A 357 49.94 -17.70 23.97
N HIS A 358 50.82 -18.11 23.08
CA HIS A 358 52.03 -17.34 22.79
C HIS A 358 51.71 -15.99 22.17
N PHE A 359 50.73 -15.93 21.27
CA PHE A 359 50.24 -14.65 20.69
C PHE A 359 49.67 -13.71 21.77
N ASP A 360 48.89 -14.24 22.71
CA ASP A 360 48.31 -13.48 23.81
C ASP A 360 49.38 -12.89 24.72
N GLN A 361 50.46 -13.67 25.01
CA GLN A 361 51.61 -13.19 25.76
C GLN A 361 52.37 -12.06 25.05
N LEU A 362 52.55 -12.17 23.72
CA LEU A 362 53.27 -11.18 22.93
C LEU A 362 52.48 -9.86 22.76
N THR A 363 51.17 -9.93 22.70
CA THR A 363 50.28 -8.76 22.51
C THR A 363 50.00 -8.04 23.82
N GLY A 364 50.26 -8.64 24.99
CA GLY A 364 50.02 -8.03 26.30
C GLY A 364 48.54 -7.71 26.56
N ASN A 365 47.62 -8.33 25.82
CA ASN A 365 46.20 -8.12 25.96
C ASN A 365 45.67 -8.87 27.19
N THR A 366 46.03 -8.38 28.37
CA THR A 366 45.44 -8.81 29.65
C THR A 366 44.14 -8.07 29.97
N LEU A 367 43.21 -8.08 29.04
CA LEU A 367 41.88 -7.57 29.28
C LEU A 367 41.24 -8.42 30.41
N ASN A 368 41.02 -7.83 31.58
CA ASN A 368 40.46 -8.45 32.80
C ASN A 368 41.36 -9.43 33.55
N GLN A 369 42.68 -9.40 33.41
CA GLN A 369 43.55 -9.98 34.43
C GLN A 369 43.75 -8.91 35.52
N GLU A 370 43.34 -9.20 36.74
CA GLU A 370 43.81 -8.47 37.90
C GLU A 370 45.32 -8.54 37.91
N GLU A 371 46.01 -7.40 37.89
CA GLU A 371 47.47 -7.37 38.08
C GLU A 371 47.80 -8.18 39.33
N PRO A 372 48.70 -9.19 39.28
CA PRO A 372 49.14 -9.85 40.47
C PRO A 372 49.70 -8.74 41.38
N ALA A 373 49.17 -8.66 42.59
CA ALA A 373 49.57 -7.66 43.56
C ALA A 373 51.08 -7.65 43.66
N SER A 374 51.75 -6.70 42.98
CA SER A 374 53.21 -6.48 43.14
C SER A 374 53.42 -6.07 44.59
N GLU A 375 54.17 -6.88 45.34
CA GLU A 375 54.67 -6.51 46.69
C GLU A 375 55.26 -5.12 46.62
N SER A 376 54.50 -4.13 47.03
CA SER A 376 54.94 -2.74 47.18
C SER A 376 55.86 -2.67 48.36
N LYS A 377 57.19 -2.69 48.11
CA LYS A 377 58.16 -2.18 49.05
C LYS A 377 57.73 -0.78 49.55
N GLY A 378 57.60 -0.66 50.85
CA GLY A 378 57.03 0.46 51.55
C GLY A 378 57.43 1.85 51.01
N LYS A 379 56.46 2.61 50.65
CA LYS A 379 56.52 4.06 50.58
C LYS A 379 55.58 4.63 51.60
N ALA A 380 56.17 5.56 52.43
CA ALA A 380 55.59 6.21 53.54
C ALA A 380 54.17 6.72 53.28
N LYS A 381 53.28 6.47 54.20
CA LYS A 381 51.89 7.01 54.22
C LYS A 381 51.98 8.55 54.18
N LYS A 382 51.54 9.17 53.08
CA LYS A 382 51.20 10.59 53.11
C LYS A 382 49.89 10.73 53.89
N LYS A 383 49.92 11.47 54.99
CA LYS A 383 48.74 11.80 55.81
C LYS A 383 47.62 12.34 54.91
N GLY A 384 46.46 11.77 55.06
CA GLY A 384 45.26 12.17 54.28
C GLY A 384 44.80 13.58 54.68
N PHE A 385 44.13 14.24 53.79
CA PHE A 385 43.56 15.58 53.99
C PHE A 385 42.66 15.69 55.24
N MET A 386 42.02 14.63 55.70
CA MET A 386 41.21 14.57 56.90
C MET A 386 42.03 14.56 58.21
N ASP A 387 43.29 14.08 58.17
CA ASP A 387 44.17 14.14 59.36
C ASP A 387 44.73 15.53 59.58
N LYS A 388 44.90 16.34 58.51
CA LYS A 388 45.27 17.74 58.63
C LYS A 388 44.16 18.65 59.14
N LEU A 389 42.90 18.28 58.93
CA LEU A 389 41.76 19.05 59.41
C LEU A 389 41.52 18.85 60.93
N LYS A 390 41.94 17.70 61.53
CA LYS A 390 41.80 17.47 62.96
C LYS A 390 42.85 18.27 63.78
N GLU A 391 44.05 18.48 63.23
CA GLU A 391 45.09 19.26 63.93
C GLU A 391 44.80 20.79 63.98
N THR A 392 43.86 21.28 63.19
CA THR A 392 43.48 22.72 63.16
C THR A 392 42.27 23.08 64.01
N PHE A 393 41.66 22.10 64.70
CA PHE A 393 40.50 22.34 65.56
C PHE A 393 40.76 22.02 67.05
N GLU A 394 42.04 21.76 67.46
CA GLU A 394 42.45 21.54 68.80
C GLU A 394 43.48 22.60 69.36
N GLU A 395 43.45 23.81 68.79
CA GLU A 395 44.05 24.98 69.45
C GLU A 395 43.01 26.06 69.80
#